data_ea9a7ef42d8f5720e740160621f8fe09
#
_entry.id   ea9a7ef42d8f5720e740160621f8fe09
#
_cell.length_a   1.000
_cell.length_b   1.000
_cell.length_c   1.000
_cell.angle_alpha   90.00
_cell.angle_beta   90.00
_cell.angle_gamma   90.00
#
_symmetry.space_group_name_H-M   'P 1'
#
loop_
_entity.id
_entity.type
_entity.pdbx_description
1 polymer ?
#
loop_
_entity_poly.entity_id
_entity_poly.type
_entity_poly.pdbx_seq_one_letter_code
_entity_poly.pdbx_strand_id
1 'polypeptide(L)'
;IAGSLLAIHGFGGLTLGAIASFLQLTKSFNHPISQVAQQFNSIVMALAGAERIFELMDEPSEADEGYVEIVRCRVHEDGTIEPCEERTGTWAWKHPHHDGTLTYKQLKGHVTLNEVDFGYTDEKIVLHDVSMTVEPGQKIAFVGSTGAGKTTITNLLNRFYDIQDGKIRIDGININKIKKRELRRAFGVVLQDTHLFTGT
;
A
#
# COMPACT_ATOMS: atom_id res chain seq x y z
N ILE A 1 -1.01 -61.29 14.37
CA ILE A 1 -1.06 -62.72 13.99
C ILE A 1 -0.15 -63.55 14.88
N ALA A 2 1.13 -63.27 15.04
CA ALA A 2 2.05 -64.07 15.89
C ALA A 2 1.60 -64.12 17.36
N GLY A 3 1.19 -63.01 17.97
CA GLY A 3 0.71 -62.94 19.34
C GLY A 3 -0.58 -63.73 19.57
N SER A 4 -1.52 -63.77 18.64
CA SER A 4 -2.74 -64.53 18.74
C SER A 4 -2.48 -66.07 18.67
N LEU A 5 -1.55 -66.50 17.84
CA LEU A 5 -1.11 -67.87 17.75
C LEU A 5 -0.42 -68.35 19.08
N LEU A 6 0.45 -67.51 19.66
CA LEU A 6 1.09 -67.79 20.94
C LEU A 6 0.09 -67.88 22.11
N ALA A 7 -0.95 -67.02 22.09
CA ALA A 7 -2.02 -67.06 23.10
C ALA A 7 -2.89 -68.31 22.99
N ILE A 8 -3.20 -68.78 21.77
CA ILE A 8 -3.99 -70.02 21.56
C ILE A 8 -3.20 -71.23 22.02
N HIS A 9 -1.88 -71.26 21.87
CA HIS A 9 -1.02 -72.37 22.33
C HIS A 9 -0.60 -72.25 23.78
N GLY A 10 -1.11 -71.27 24.53
CA GLY A 10 -0.81 -71.10 25.96
C GLY A 10 0.64 -70.78 26.30
N PHE A 11 1.44 -70.30 25.34
CA PHE A 11 2.85 -70.07 25.55
C PHE A 11 3.08 -68.78 26.39
N GLY A 12 3.77 -68.88 27.51
CA GLY A 12 4.15 -67.74 28.33
C GLY A 12 3.05 -67.07 29.12
N GLY A 13 1.87 -67.69 29.33
CA GLY A 13 0.75 -67.11 30.07
C GLY A 13 0.01 -65.99 29.34
N LEU A 14 0.27 -65.83 28.05
CA LEU A 14 -0.39 -64.82 27.21
C LEU A 14 -1.89 -65.18 27.02
N THR A 15 -2.76 -64.26 27.43
CA THR A 15 -4.23 -64.39 27.21
C THR A 15 -4.66 -63.47 26.06
N LEU A 16 -5.78 -63.80 25.43
CA LEU A 16 -6.40 -62.93 24.43
C LEU A 16 -6.70 -61.55 25.00
N GLY A 17 -7.08 -61.47 26.27
CA GLY A 17 -7.30 -60.20 26.98
C GLY A 17 -6.01 -59.36 27.13
N ALA A 18 -4.87 -59.99 27.41
CA ALA A 18 -3.60 -59.29 27.49
C ALA A 18 -3.19 -58.69 26.14
N ILE A 19 -3.41 -59.39 25.03
CA ILE A 19 -3.12 -58.89 23.69
C ILE A 19 -4.05 -57.72 23.33
N ALA A 20 -5.35 -57.84 23.62
CA ALA A 20 -6.33 -56.78 23.40
C ALA A 20 -5.96 -55.52 24.21
N SER A 21 -5.62 -55.66 25.48
CA SER A 21 -5.19 -54.57 26.35
C SER A 21 -3.90 -53.92 25.85
N PHE A 22 -2.92 -54.70 25.41
CA PHE A 22 -1.69 -54.15 24.82
C PHE A 22 -1.95 -53.34 23.57
N LEU A 23 -2.77 -53.84 22.67
CA LEU A 23 -3.15 -53.09 21.46
C LEU A 23 -3.93 -51.80 21.77
N GLN A 24 -4.80 -51.84 22.78
CA GLN A 24 -5.52 -50.68 23.25
C GLN A 24 -4.57 -49.63 23.86
N LEU A 25 -3.64 -50.05 24.72
CA LEU A 25 -2.64 -49.19 25.32
C LEU A 25 -1.73 -48.56 24.24
N THR A 26 -1.32 -49.35 23.24
CA THR A 26 -0.50 -48.87 22.14
C THR A 26 -1.25 -47.77 21.32
N LYS A 27 -2.52 -47.97 21.04
CA LYS A 27 -3.33 -46.95 20.37
C LYS A 27 -3.50 -45.71 21.24
N SER A 28 -3.78 -45.88 22.54
CA SER A 28 -3.91 -44.75 23.48
C SER A 28 -2.64 -43.97 23.65
N PHE A 29 -1.48 -44.60 23.49
CA PHE A 29 -0.17 -43.90 23.53
C PHE A 29 0.17 -43.18 22.23
N ASN A 30 -0.18 -43.72 21.10
CA ASN A 30 0.08 -43.09 19.81
C ASN A 30 -0.75 -41.81 19.57
N HIS A 31 -1.97 -41.77 20.14
CA HIS A 31 -2.86 -40.63 19.96
C HIS A 31 -2.27 -39.29 20.49
N PRO A 32 -1.76 -39.20 21.74
CA PRO A 32 -1.12 -37.99 22.25
C PRO A 32 0.12 -37.56 21.44
N ILE A 33 0.91 -38.53 20.95
CA ILE A 33 2.09 -38.22 20.13
C ILE A 33 1.65 -37.53 18.84
N SER A 34 0.61 -38.04 18.16
CA SER A 34 0.09 -37.41 16.97
C SER A 34 -0.49 -36.01 17.24
N GLN A 35 -1.15 -35.83 18.39
CA GLN A 35 -1.65 -34.50 18.80
C GLN A 35 -0.52 -33.50 19.02
N VAL A 36 0.56 -33.91 19.71
CA VAL A 36 1.73 -33.05 19.91
C VAL A 36 2.34 -32.67 18.56
N ALA A 37 2.51 -33.61 17.64
CA ALA A 37 3.05 -33.34 16.32
C ALA A 37 2.17 -32.32 15.53
N GLN A 38 0.84 -32.47 15.60
CA GLN A 38 -0.09 -31.50 15.00
C GLN A 38 0.03 -30.13 15.64
N GLN A 39 0.20 -30.07 16.96
CA GLN A 39 0.34 -28.80 17.68
C GLN A 39 1.63 -28.08 17.28
N PHE A 40 2.73 -28.80 17.07
CA PHE A 40 3.96 -28.21 16.55
C PHE A 40 3.76 -27.60 15.15
N ASN A 41 3.08 -28.28 14.26
CA ASN A 41 2.76 -27.74 12.93
C ASN A 41 1.91 -26.47 13.03
N SER A 42 0.93 -26.44 13.93
CA SER A 42 0.08 -25.26 14.15
C SER A 42 0.91 -24.07 14.68
N ILE A 43 1.87 -24.32 15.58
CA ILE A 43 2.78 -23.28 16.09
C ILE A 43 3.66 -22.74 14.98
N VAL A 44 4.23 -23.60 14.12
CA VAL A 44 5.07 -23.15 12.99
C VAL A 44 4.25 -22.28 12.03
N MET A 45 3.01 -22.69 11.71
CA MET A 45 2.13 -21.88 10.87
C MET A 45 1.76 -20.54 11.51
N ALA A 46 1.51 -20.54 12.82
CA ALA A 46 1.21 -19.30 13.55
C ALA A 46 2.41 -18.36 13.60
N LEU A 47 3.63 -18.87 13.79
CA LEU A 47 4.86 -18.09 13.76
C LEU A 47 5.10 -17.46 12.38
N ALA A 48 4.95 -18.24 11.31
CA ALA A 48 5.08 -17.72 9.94
C ALA A 48 4.04 -16.63 9.61
N GLY A 49 2.82 -16.77 10.17
CA GLY A 49 1.80 -15.72 10.06
C GLY A 49 2.15 -14.47 10.87
N ALA A 50 2.65 -14.65 12.09
CA ALA A 50 3.08 -13.56 12.96
C ALA A 50 4.26 -12.78 12.36
N GLU A 51 5.25 -13.47 11.79
CA GLU A 51 6.38 -12.86 11.11
C GLU A 51 5.95 -11.84 10.05
N ARG A 52 5.02 -12.24 9.17
CA ARG A 52 4.49 -11.34 8.14
C ARG A 52 3.73 -10.13 8.70
N ILE A 53 3.04 -10.32 9.82
CA ILE A 53 2.33 -9.22 10.49
C ILE A 53 3.33 -8.24 11.11
N PHE A 54 4.36 -8.75 11.79
CA PHE A 54 5.40 -7.91 12.36
C PHE A 54 6.22 -7.20 11.30
N GLU A 55 6.58 -7.87 10.20
CA GLU A 55 7.25 -7.26 9.06
C GLU A 55 6.45 -6.05 8.52
N LEU A 56 5.12 -6.20 8.38
CA LEU A 56 4.26 -5.08 7.98
C LEU A 56 4.16 -3.99 9.05
N MET A 57 4.16 -4.35 10.34
CA MET A 57 4.09 -3.37 11.44
C MET A 57 5.40 -2.58 11.61
N ASP A 58 6.52 -3.20 11.29
CA ASP A 58 7.86 -2.60 11.36
C ASP A 58 8.20 -1.78 10.11
N GLU A 59 7.34 -1.82 9.07
CA GLU A 59 7.53 -1.01 7.87
C GLU A 59 7.53 0.47 8.22
N PRO A 60 8.57 1.22 7.82
CA PRO A 60 8.68 2.64 8.15
C PRO A 60 7.56 3.45 7.50
N SER A 61 7.08 4.46 8.21
CA SER A 61 6.11 5.41 7.68
C SER A 61 6.64 6.10 6.43
N GLU A 62 5.73 6.39 5.49
CA GLU A 62 6.08 7.13 4.28
C GLU A 62 6.75 8.48 4.62
N ALA A 63 7.99 8.68 4.16
CA ALA A 63 8.69 9.95 4.35
C ALA A 63 7.99 11.07 3.58
N ASP A 64 7.78 12.22 4.24
CA ASP A 64 7.18 13.41 3.64
C ASP A 64 7.91 14.67 4.12
N GLU A 65 8.76 15.20 3.26
CA GLU A 65 9.50 16.44 3.48
C GLU A 65 8.77 17.68 2.91
N GLY A 66 7.55 17.50 2.44
CA GLY A 66 6.71 18.57 1.92
C GLY A 66 6.35 19.59 2.99
N TYR A 67 6.30 20.87 2.61
CA TYR A 67 5.97 21.98 3.50
C TYR A 67 4.86 22.88 2.96
N VAL A 68 4.47 22.72 1.69
CA VAL A 68 3.35 23.44 1.08
C VAL A 68 2.05 22.74 1.44
N GLU A 69 1.06 23.51 1.87
CA GLU A 69 -0.24 23.06 2.32
C GLU A 69 -1.38 23.66 1.48
N ILE A 70 -2.53 22.99 1.48
CA ILE A 70 -3.76 23.53 0.89
C ILE A 70 -4.56 24.25 1.96
N VAL A 71 -5.00 25.47 1.65
CA VAL A 71 -5.89 26.26 2.49
C VAL A 71 -7.10 26.71 1.69
N ARG A 72 -8.23 26.93 2.39
CA ARG A 72 -9.38 27.61 1.81
C ARG A 72 -9.05 29.05 1.62
N CYS A 73 -9.58 29.68 0.57
CA CYS A 73 -9.33 31.08 0.28
C CYS A 73 -10.53 31.78 -0.34
N ARG A 74 -10.51 33.10 -0.25
CA ARG A 74 -11.28 34.01 -1.10
C ARG A 74 -10.32 34.62 -2.12
N VAL A 75 -10.79 34.72 -3.36
CA VAL A 75 -10.07 35.41 -4.43
C VAL A 75 -10.84 36.70 -4.67
N HIS A 76 -10.17 37.82 -4.46
CA HIS A 76 -10.72 39.16 -4.69
C HIS A 76 -10.64 39.54 -6.16
N GLU A 77 -11.40 40.57 -6.57
CA GLU A 77 -11.45 41.04 -7.97
C GLU A 77 -10.08 41.56 -8.46
N ASP A 78 -9.24 42.04 -7.54
CA ASP A 78 -7.86 42.46 -7.82
C ASP A 78 -6.88 41.30 -7.95
N GLY A 79 -7.35 40.06 -7.81
CA GLY A 79 -6.51 38.84 -7.86
C GLY A 79 -5.82 38.50 -6.54
N THR A 80 -6.05 39.26 -5.48
CA THR A 80 -5.50 38.98 -4.15
C THR A 80 -6.16 37.72 -3.57
N ILE A 81 -5.35 36.85 -2.97
CA ILE A 81 -5.80 35.60 -2.36
C ILE A 81 -5.72 35.74 -0.84
N GLU A 82 -6.88 35.68 -0.17
CA GLU A 82 -7.00 35.77 1.26
C GLU A 82 -7.38 34.38 1.82
N PRO A 83 -6.56 33.78 2.71
CA PRO A 83 -6.93 32.51 3.34
C PRO A 83 -8.10 32.72 4.29
N CYS A 84 -9.04 31.78 4.34
CA CYS A 84 -10.23 31.84 5.19
C CYS A 84 -10.61 30.43 5.69
N GLU A 85 -11.38 30.38 6.79
CA GLU A 85 -11.90 29.12 7.32
C GLU A 85 -13.24 28.71 6.71
N GLU A 86 -13.92 29.64 6.08
CA GLU A 86 -15.23 29.43 5.49
C GLU A 86 -15.18 28.50 4.26
N ARG A 87 -16.30 27.85 3.95
CA ARG A 87 -16.44 26.98 2.78
C ARG A 87 -16.72 27.83 1.54
N THR A 88 -15.70 28.39 0.92
CA THR A 88 -15.78 29.20 -0.29
C THR A 88 -15.83 28.41 -1.58
N GLY A 89 -15.49 27.11 -1.54
CA GLY A 89 -15.30 26.28 -2.72
C GLY A 89 -13.99 26.55 -3.48
N THR A 90 -13.21 27.55 -3.06
CA THR A 90 -11.91 27.88 -3.63
C THR A 90 -10.78 27.53 -2.69
N TRP A 91 -9.66 27.10 -3.29
CA TRP A 91 -8.50 26.62 -2.56
C TRP A 91 -7.23 27.29 -3.08
N ALA A 92 -6.24 27.43 -2.21
CA ALA A 92 -4.94 27.94 -2.56
C ALA A 92 -3.82 27.10 -1.92
N TRP A 93 -2.69 27.07 -2.58
CA TRP A 93 -1.44 26.58 -2.05
C TRP A 93 -0.84 27.63 -1.12
N LYS A 94 -0.62 27.30 0.14
CA LYS A 94 0.15 28.11 1.10
C LYS A 94 1.59 27.67 1.02
N HIS A 95 2.45 28.50 0.44
CA HIS A 95 3.85 28.22 0.22
C HIS A 95 4.71 29.08 1.13
N PRO A 96 5.25 28.53 2.22
CA PRO A 96 6.25 29.22 3.03
C PRO A 96 7.60 29.22 2.33
N HIS A 97 8.32 30.34 2.43
CA HIS A 97 9.67 30.49 1.90
C HIS A 97 10.70 30.53 3.04
N HIS A 98 11.97 30.26 2.72
CA HIS A 98 13.07 30.24 3.70
C HIS A 98 13.32 31.60 4.39
N ASP A 99 12.91 32.69 3.77
CA ASP A 99 12.99 34.06 4.31
C ASP A 99 11.84 34.40 5.28
N GLY A 100 10.97 33.43 5.58
CA GLY A 100 9.79 33.60 6.44
C GLY A 100 8.58 34.23 5.74
N THR A 101 8.68 34.55 4.45
CA THR A 101 7.54 35.04 3.66
C THR A 101 6.57 33.90 3.31
N LEU A 102 5.29 34.24 3.15
CA LEU A 102 4.23 33.32 2.73
C LEU A 102 3.66 33.80 1.40
N THR A 103 3.58 32.91 0.42
CA THR A 103 2.85 33.17 -0.80
C THR A 103 1.63 32.26 -0.91
N TYR A 104 0.56 32.81 -1.45
CA TYR A 104 -0.67 32.06 -1.75
C TYR A 104 -0.85 32.00 -3.25
N LYS A 105 -1.11 30.80 -3.78
CA LYS A 105 -1.38 30.59 -5.19
C LYS A 105 -2.64 29.79 -5.34
N GLN A 106 -3.60 30.29 -6.13
CA GLN A 106 -4.86 29.60 -6.35
C GLN A 106 -4.63 28.20 -6.93
N LEU A 107 -5.29 27.20 -6.37
CA LEU A 107 -5.32 25.85 -6.92
C LEU A 107 -6.23 25.84 -8.15
N LYS A 108 -5.64 25.78 -9.32
CA LYS A 108 -6.32 25.76 -10.62
C LYS A 108 -6.20 24.40 -11.32
N GLY A 109 -5.19 23.61 -10.93
CA GLY A 109 -4.92 22.31 -11.52
C GLY A 109 -4.11 22.36 -12.81
N HIS A 110 -3.26 23.38 -12.99
CA HIS A 110 -2.27 23.41 -14.06
C HIS A 110 -1.14 22.43 -13.73
N VAL A 111 -0.93 21.41 -14.57
CA VAL A 111 0.06 20.35 -14.36
C VAL A 111 1.14 20.41 -15.43
N THR A 112 2.41 20.37 -15.04
CA THR A 112 3.54 20.27 -15.96
C THR A 112 4.48 19.14 -15.55
N LEU A 113 4.85 18.32 -16.52
CA LEU A 113 5.95 17.38 -16.47
C LEU A 113 7.05 17.93 -17.37
N ASN A 114 8.28 17.95 -16.88
CA ASN A 114 9.45 18.40 -17.64
C ASN A 114 10.53 17.33 -17.57
N GLU A 115 10.85 16.73 -18.70
CA GLU A 115 11.95 15.78 -18.88
C GLU A 115 11.92 14.69 -17.77
N VAL A 116 10.76 14.06 -17.55
CA VAL A 116 10.56 13.12 -16.45
C VAL A 116 11.02 11.74 -16.85
N ASP A 117 12.03 11.22 -16.14
CA ASP A 117 12.45 9.82 -16.20
C ASP A 117 12.00 9.08 -14.95
N PHE A 118 11.49 7.87 -15.14
CA PHE A 118 11.05 7.04 -14.04
C PHE A 118 11.09 5.54 -14.36
N GLY A 119 11.59 4.76 -13.40
CA GLY A 119 11.51 3.30 -13.34
C GLY A 119 11.17 2.82 -11.94
N TYR A 120 10.47 1.70 -11.85
CA TYR A 120 10.18 1.06 -10.54
C TYR A 120 11.42 0.38 -9.95
N THR A 121 12.40 0.08 -10.78
CA THR A 121 13.74 -0.43 -10.42
C THR A 121 14.77 0.31 -11.25
N ASP A 122 15.99 0.41 -10.75
CA ASP A 122 17.09 1.11 -11.44
C ASP A 122 17.41 0.45 -12.82
N GLU A 123 17.09 -0.83 -12.98
CA GLU A 123 17.36 -1.59 -14.21
C GLU A 123 16.29 -1.37 -15.30
N LYS A 124 15.09 -0.93 -14.94
CA LYS A 124 13.96 -0.82 -15.85
C LYS A 124 13.28 0.53 -15.78
N ILE A 125 13.72 1.43 -16.64
CA ILE A 125 13.05 2.73 -16.84
C ILE A 125 11.76 2.51 -17.64
N VAL A 126 10.67 3.10 -17.20
CA VAL A 126 9.32 2.97 -17.79
C VAL A 126 8.92 4.26 -18.52
N LEU A 127 9.31 5.41 -17.98
CA LEU A 127 9.10 6.71 -18.59
C LEU A 127 10.46 7.29 -18.98
N HIS A 128 10.58 7.76 -20.21
CA HIS A 128 11.79 8.37 -20.74
C HIS A 128 11.46 9.77 -21.24
N ASP A 129 12.09 10.79 -20.67
CA ASP A 129 12.01 12.19 -21.10
C ASP A 129 10.58 12.66 -21.36
N VAL A 130 9.67 12.33 -20.43
CA VAL A 130 8.25 12.68 -20.59
C VAL A 130 8.04 14.14 -20.25
N SER A 131 7.66 14.91 -21.27
CA SER A 131 7.32 16.32 -21.14
C SER A 131 5.90 16.57 -21.59
N MET A 132 5.08 17.22 -20.73
CA MET A 132 3.70 17.58 -21.05
C MET A 132 3.22 18.74 -20.21
N THR A 133 2.26 19.47 -20.74
CA THR A 133 1.55 20.55 -20.03
C THR A 133 0.04 20.32 -20.15
N VAL A 134 -0.66 20.46 -19.03
CA VAL A 134 -2.11 20.34 -18.93
C VAL A 134 -2.67 21.62 -18.33
N GLU A 135 -3.49 22.31 -19.10
CA GLU A 135 -4.13 23.54 -18.67
C GLU A 135 -5.37 23.27 -17.79
N PRO A 136 -5.73 24.19 -16.88
CA PRO A 136 -6.92 24.07 -16.07
C PRO A 136 -8.18 23.79 -16.91
N GLY A 137 -8.96 22.78 -16.52
CA GLY A 137 -10.17 22.35 -17.23
C GLY A 137 -9.95 21.51 -18.50
N GLN A 138 -8.72 21.30 -18.91
CA GLN A 138 -8.38 20.45 -20.05
C GLN A 138 -8.60 18.98 -19.70
N LYS A 139 -9.14 18.20 -20.65
CA LYS A 139 -9.24 16.75 -20.57
C LYS A 139 -8.18 16.12 -21.47
N ILE A 140 -7.39 15.22 -20.91
CA ILE A 140 -6.38 14.48 -21.64
C ILE A 140 -6.62 12.98 -21.53
N ALA A 141 -6.22 12.23 -22.55
CA ALA A 141 -6.25 10.78 -22.55
C ALA A 141 -4.86 10.22 -22.86
N PHE A 142 -4.39 9.33 -22.01
CA PHE A 142 -3.17 8.55 -22.27
C PHE A 142 -3.53 7.30 -23.05
N VAL A 143 -2.98 7.16 -24.25
CA VAL A 143 -3.20 6.00 -25.12
C VAL A 143 -1.90 5.25 -25.33
N GLY A 144 -1.94 3.95 -25.34
CA GLY A 144 -0.79 3.10 -25.53
C GLY A 144 -1.06 1.65 -25.10
N SER A 145 -0.15 0.75 -25.42
CA SER A 145 -0.21 -0.67 -25.05
C SER A 145 -0.14 -0.88 -23.53
N THR A 146 -0.46 -2.07 -23.06
CA THR A 146 -0.24 -2.45 -21.66
C THR A 146 1.25 -2.34 -21.33
N GLY A 147 1.58 -1.70 -20.20
CA GLY A 147 2.97 -1.47 -19.81
C GLY A 147 3.59 -0.17 -20.36
N ALA A 148 2.90 0.60 -21.19
CA ALA A 148 3.40 1.88 -21.74
C ALA A 148 3.49 3.05 -20.72
N GLY A 149 3.38 2.80 -19.42
CA GLY A 149 3.56 3.83 -18.40
C GLY A 149 2.33 4.70 -18.10
N LYS A 150 1.14 4.43 -18.66
CA LYS A 150 -0.07 5.24 -18.44
C LYS A 150 -0.45 5.37 -16.96
N THR A 151 -0.52 4.25 -16.25
CA THR A 151 -0.80 4.22 -14.80
C THR A 151 0.37 4.78 -14.01
N THR A 152 1.58 4.66 -14.50
CA THR A 152 2.78 5.22 -13.87
C THR A 152 2.68 6.74 -13.76
N ILE A 153 2.23 7.43 -14.80
CA ILE A 153 2.04 8.90 -14.75
C ILE A 153 1.06 9.29 -13.65
N THR A 154 -0.08 8.58 -13.54
CA THR A 154 -1.06 8.83 -12.46
C THR A 154 -0.48 8.57 -11.07
N ASN A 155 0.33 7.54 -10.92
CA ASN A 155 1.01 7.22 -9.66
C ASN A 155 2.02 8.30 -9.27
N LEU A 156 2.77 8.84 -10.24
CA LEU A 156 3.72 9.93 -10.03
C LEU A 156 3.04 11.25 -9.66
N LEU A 157 1.90 11.57 -10.29
CA LEU A 157 1.10 12.75 -9.96
C LEU A 157 0.60 12.71 -8.50
N ASN A 158 0.25 11.52 -8.00
CA ASN A 158 -0.14 11.31 -6.60
C ASN A 158 1.08 11.14 -5.65
N ARG A 159 2.29 11.17 -6.21
CA ARG A 159 3.53 11.00 -5.48
C ARG A 159 3.55 9.72 -4.63
N PHE A 160 3.07 8.59 -5.23
CA PHE A 160 3.27 7.25 -4.66
C PHE A 160 4.72 6.78 -4.85
N TYR A 161 5.39 7.35 -5.83
CA TYR A 161 6.82 7.16 -6.11
C TYR A 161 7.45 8.51 -6.40
N ASP A 162 8.71 8.67 -6.03
CA ASP A 162 9.51 9.83 -6.40
C ASP A 162 10.22 9.56 -7.74
N ILE A 163 10.37 10.59 -8.59
CA ILE A 163 11.02 10.48 -9.90
C ILE A 163 12.54 10.46 -9.78
N GLN A 164 13.22 9.78 -10.69
CA GLN A 164 14.69 9.77 -10.75
C GLN A 164 15.23 11.06 -11.32
N ASP A 165 14.64 11.57 -12.41
CA ASP A 165 15.05 12.83 -13.03
C ASP A 165 13.84 13.61 -13.55
N GLY A 166 14.07 14.89 -13.85
CA GLY A 166 13.04 15.81 -14.30
C GLY A 166 12.31 16.55 -13.17
N LYS A 167 11.15 17.12 -13.50
CA LYS A 167 10.32 17.88 -12.55
C LYS A 167 8.85 17.77 -12.85
N ILE A 168 8.06 17.50 -11.83
CA ILE A 168 6.59 17.56 -11.89
C ILE A 168 6.13 18.76 -11.06
N ARG A 169 5.29 19.61 -11.65
CA ARG A 169 4.75 20.79 -10.97
C ARG A 169 3.23 20.84 -11.09
N ILE A 170 2.61 21.34 -10.03
CA ILE A 170 1.18 21.64 -9.99
C ILE A 170 1.05 23.14 -9.66
N ASP A 171 0.34 23.85 -10.51
CA ASP A 171 0.24 25.32 -10.44
C ASP A 171 1.62 26.00 -10.32
N GLY A 172 2.66 25.41 -10.97
CA GLY A 172 4.04 25.88 -10.95
C GLY A 172 4.85 25.51 -9.70
N ILE A 173 4.25 24.83 -8.70
CA ILE A 173 4.91 24.37 -7.48
C ILE A 173 5.38 22.94 -7.72
N ASN A 174 6.67 22.64 -7.43
CA ASN A 174 7.19 21.28 -7.50
C ASN A 174 6.47 20.39 -6.49
N ILE A 175 5.97 19.23 -6.93
CA ILE A 175 5.21 18.30 -6.07
C ILE A 175 6.01 17.82 -4.86
N ASN A 176 7.35 17.79 -4.93
CA ASN A 176 8.23 17.42 -3.81
C ASN A 176 8.16 18.42 -2.65
N LYS A 177 7.75 19.67 -2.92
CA LYS A 177 7.56 20.70 -1.89
C LYS A 177 6.18 20.62 -1.24
N ILE A 178 5.22 19.94 -1.86
CA ILE A 178 3.85 19.80 -1.38
C ILE A 178 3.79 18.61 -0.43
N LYS A 179 3.16 18.77 0.73
CA LYS A 179 2.88 17.64 1.62
C LYS A 179 2.08 16.57 0.88
N LYS A 180 2.53 15.33 0.94
CA LYS A 180 1.90 14.20 0.22
C LYS A 180 0.41 14.09 0.52
N ARG A 181 0.03 14.28 1.79
CA ARG A 181 -1.37 14.31 2.22
C ARG A 181 -2.18 15.41 1.51
N GLU A 182 -1.63 16.62 1.43
CA GLU A 182 -2.33 17.76 0.81
C GLU A 182 -2.36 17.61 -0.72
N LEU A 183 -1.28 17.08 -1.31
CA LEU A 183 -1.23 16.75 -2.73
C LEU A 183 -2.35 15.77 -3.11
N ARG A 184 -2.44 14.64 -2.41
CA ARG A 184 -3.45 13.61 -2.65
C ARG A 184 -4.87 14.10 -2.38
N ARG A 185 -5.04 15.07 -1.49
CA ARG A 185 -6.33 15.72 -1.23
C ARG A 185 -6.79 16.61 -2.39
N ALA A 186 -5.85 17.14 -3.20
CA ALA A 186 -6.17 17.92 -4.38
C ALA A 186 -6.68 17.06 -5.56
N PHE A 187 -6.42 15.75 -5.54
CA PHE A 187 -6.81 14.82 -6.60
C PHE A 187 -8.02 13.97 -6.21
N GLY A 188 -8.93 13.77 -7.17
CA GLY A 188 -9.89 12.69 -7.11
C GLY A 188 -9.42 11.55 -8.00
N VAL A 189 -9.17 10.37 -7.44
CA VAL A 189 -8.71 9.20 -8.19
C VAL A 189 -9.84 8.19 -8.30
N VAL A 190 -10.14 7.74 -9.53
CA VAL A 190 -11.05 6.63 -9.81
C VAL A 190 -10.20 5.44 -10.26
N LEU A 191 -10.23 4.37 -9.47
CA LEU A 191 -9.50 3.14 -9.77
C LEU A 191 -10.23 2.29 -10.80
N GLN A 192 -9.49 1.42 -11.48
CA GLN A 192 -10.05 0.50 -12.48
C GLN A 192 -11.02 -0.50 -11.83
N ASP A 193 -10.69 -1.00 -10.64
CA ASP A 193 -11.52 -1.93 -9.85
C ASP A 193 -12.24 -1.17 -8.72
N THR A 194 -13.14 -0.26 -9.11
CA THR A 194 -13.89 0.56 -8.15
C THR A 194 -15.04 -0.24 -7.55
N HIS A 195 -15.03 -0.39 -6.23
CA HIS A 195 -16.15 -0.95 -5.47
C HIS A 195 -17.11 0.17 -5.06
N LEU A 196 -18.36 0.05 -5.50
CA LEU A 196 -19.41 0.97 -5.12
C LEU A 196 -20.19 0.40 -3.93
N PHE A 197 -20.26 1.16 -2.86
CA PHE A 197 -21.09 0.84 -1.71
C PHE A 197 -22.42 1.62 -1.83
N THR A 198 -23.54 0.92 -1.70
CA THR A 198 -24.87 1.54 -1.57
C THR A 198 -25.16 1.72 -0.08
N GLY A 199 -25.45 2.94 0.31
CA GLY A 199 -25.78 3.31 1.69
C GLY A 199 -26.31 4.72 1.76
N THR A 200 -27.02 5.03 2.83
CA THR A 200 -27.46 6.40 3.19
C THR A 200 -26.46 7.03 4.14
#